data_226ba4fc23c9cbbaed2d7407deb0c31e
#
_entry.id   226ba4fc23c9cbbaed2d7407deb0c31e
#
_cell.length_a   1.000
_cell.length_b   1.000
_cell.length_c   1.000
_cell.angle_alpha   90.00
_cell.angle_beta   90.00
_cell.angle_gamma   90.00
#
_symmetry.space_group_name_H-M   'P 1'
#
loop_
_entity.id
_entity.type
_entity.pdbx_description
1 polymer ?
#
loop_
_entity_poly.entity_id
_entity_poly.type
_entity_poly.pdbx_seq_one_letter_code
_entity_poly.pdbx_strand_id
1 'polypeptide(L)'
;YWVCTLIDESEVLQCQAAEVTRDELTQALPELAVGLIHGRMKAAEKAEVMDAFKSGELDLLVATTVIEVGVDVPNASLMIIENPERLGLSQLHQLRGRVGRGSTESFCVLLYHPPLSKSSRERLGVMRETTDGFRIAEKDLEIRGPGEVLGTRQTGLAQMKIADLERDADQLERVTALAKALQGNAEVTA
;
A
#
# COMPACT_ATOMS: atom_id res chain seq x y z
N TYR A 1 -7.13 -13.45 4.46
CA TYR A 1 -7.39 -12.06 4.84
C TYR A 1 -8.44 -11.43 3.94
N TRP A 2 -9.32 -10.64 4.53
CA TRP A 2 -10.23 -9.75 3.83
C TRP A 2 -10.00 -8.33 4.32
N VAL A 3 -9.48 -7.45 3.46
CA VAL A 3 -9.09 -6.08 3.80
C VAL A 3 -10.14 -5.11 3.30
N CYS A 4 -10.83 -4.48 4.25
CA CYS A 4 -11.77 -3.39 3.98
C CYS A 4 -11.00 -2.08 3.89
N THR A 5 -10.99 -1.48 2.71
CA THR A 5 -10.42 -0.15 2.51
C THR A 5 -11.54 0.86 2.40
N LEU A 6 -11.57 1.84 3.27
CA LEU A 6 -12.71 2.71 3.34
C LEU A 6 -12.59 4.03 2.61
N ILE A 7 -13.80 4.55 2.42
CA ILE A 7 -14.16 5.72 1.64
C ILE A 7 -13.94 7.00 2.43
N ASP A 8 -13.92 6.92 3.76
CA ASP A 8 -14.00 8.09 4.64
C ASP A 8 -12.76 8.20 5.54
N GLU A 9 -12.33 9.43 5.80
CA GLU A 9 -11.23 9.74 6.73
C GLU A 9 -11.58 9.40 8.19
N SER A 10 -12.85 9.05 8.47
CA SER A 10 -13.31 8.71 9.80
C SER A 10 -12.98 7.25 10.15
N GLU A 11 -12.06 7.08 11.09
CA GLU A 11 -11.72 5.78 11.67
C GLU A 11 -12.94 5.04 12.25
N VAL A 12 -13.96 5.78 12.70
CA VAL A 12 -15.21 5.23 13.23
C VAL A 12 -16.01 4.52 12.14
N LEU A 13 -16.18 5.17 10.99
CA LEU A 13 -16.89 4.59 9.85
C LEU A 13 -16.11 3.39 9.28
N GLN A 14 -14.80 3.45 9.36
CA GLN A 14 -13.95 2.33 8.97
C GLN A 14 -14.20 1.09 9.81
N CYS A 15 -14.25 1.23 11.09
CA CYS A 15 -14.51 0.11 11.98
C CYS A 15 -15.91 -0.45 11.75
N GLN A 16 -16.93 0.42 11.61
CA GLN A 16 -18.32 -0.01 11.38
C GLN A 16 -18.48 -0.82 10.09
N ALA A 17 -17.84 -0.39 9.00
CA ALA A 17 -17.94 -1.14 7.75
C ALA A 17 -17.20 -2.49 7.82
N ALA A 18 -16.07 -2.56 8.50
CA ALA A 18 -15.40 -3.85 8.71
C ALA A 18 -16.25 -4.79 9.60
N GLU A 19 -16.97 -4.26 10.59
CA GLU A 19 -17.94 -5.01 11.39
C GLU A 19 -19.09 -5.56 10.53
N VAL A 20 -19.67 -4.71 9.66
CA VAL A 20 -20.74 -5.11 8.73
C VAL A 20 -20.23 -6.19 7.78
N THR A 21 -19.07 -5.99 7.16
CA THR A 21 -18.46 -6.99 6.26
C THR A 21 -18.21 -8.32 6.98
N ARG A 22 -17.72 -8.29 8.23
CA ARG A 22 -17.54 -9.50 9.04
C ARG A 22 -18.86 -10.23 9.24
N ASP A 23 -19.94 -9.52 9.59
CA ASP A 23 -21.25 -10.10 9.84
C ASP A 23 -21.87 -10.69 8.57
N GLU A 24 -21.74 -10.00 7.44
CA GLU A 24 -22.17 -10.49 6.13
C GLU A 24 -21.40 -11.75 5.72
N LEU A 25 -20.08 -11.77 5.90
CA LEU A 25 -19.26 -12.95 5.59
C LEU A 25 -19.57 -14.12 6.52
N THR A 26 -19.81 -13.88 7.81
CA THR A 26 -20.22 -14.91 8.76
C THR A 26 -21.57 -15.55 8.37
N GLN A 27 -22.50 -14.77 7.84
CA GLN A 27 -23.77 -15.27 7.36
C GLN A 27 -23.66 -16.01 6.02
N ALA A 28 -22.83 -15.49 5.11
CA ALA A 28 -22.64 -16.07 3.78
C ALA A 28 -21.79 -17.34 3.78
N LEU A 29 -20.87 -17.47 4.75
CA LEU A 29 -19.92 -18.57 4.87
C LEU A 29 -19.99 -19.17 6.30
N PRO A 30 -21.11 -19.80 6.67
CA PRO A 30 -21.34 -20.27 8.03
C PRO A 30 -20.38 -21.40 8.46
N GLU A 31 -19.69 -22.02 7.50
CA GLU A 31 -18.66 -23.04 7.74
C GLU A 31 -17.30 -22.44 8.14
N LEU A 32 -17.09 -21.13 8.00
CA LEU A 32 -15.83 -20.47 8.32
C LEU A 32 -15.92 -19.70 9.64
N ALA A 33 -14.89 -19.84 10.46
CA ALA A 33 -14.70 -19.02 11.65
C ALA A 33 -14.12 -17.65 11.22
N VAL A 34 -14.94 -16.59 11.26
CA VAL A 34 -14.58 -15.24 10.81
C VAL A 34 -14.22 -14.35 11.99
N GLY A 35 -12.96 -13.88 12.01
CA GLY A 35 -12.46 -12.89 12.96
C GLY A 35 -12.49 -11.48 12.41
N LEU A 36 -12.37 -10.49 13.31
CA LEU A 36 -12.31 -9.07 12.97
C LEU A 36 -11.14 -8.40 13.70
N ILE A 37 -10.41 -7.53 12.97
CA ILE A 37 -9.37 -6.67 13.54
C ILE A 37 -9.45 -5.26 12.95
N HIS A 38 -9.43 -4.23 13.80
CA HIS A 38 -9.46 -2.84 13.35
C HIS A 38 -8.69 -1.90 14.29
N GLY A 39 -8.44 -0.65 13.87
CA GLY A 39 -7.59 0.31 14.56
C GLY A 39 -7.98 0.55 16.02
N ARG A 40 -9.29 0.60 16.33
CA ARG A 40 -9.83 0.93 17.66
C ARG A 40 -9.77 -0.18 18.70
N MET A 41 -9.45 -1.41 18.31
CA MET A 41 -9.26 -2.51 19.27
C MET A 41 -8.00 -2.26 20.11
N LYS A 42 -8.07 -2.70 21.38
CA LYS A 42 -6.90 -2.69 22.27
C LYS A 42 -5.82 -3.64 21.77
N ALA A 43 -4.57 -3.36 22.11
CA ALA A 43 -3.44 -4.18 21.67
C ALA A 43 -3.58 -5.65 22.11
N ALA A 44 -4.10 -5.92 23.31
CA ALA A 44 -4.34 -7.28 23.81
C ALA A 44 -5.40 -8.03 22.97
N GLU A 45 -6.52 -7.37 22.65
CA GLU A 45 -7.59 -7.95 21.83
C GLU A 45 -7.08 -8.25 20.40
N LYS A 46 -6.29 -7.34 19.82
CA LYS A 46 -5.65 -7.56 18.51
C LYS A 46 -4.71 -8.78 18.54
N ALA A 47 -3.94 -8.93 19.63
CA ALA A 47 -3.03 -10.05 19.78
C ALA A 47 -3.78 -11.38 19.87
N GLU A 48 -4.84 -11.44 20.67
CA GLU A 48 -5.70 -12.65 20.80
C GLU A 48 -6.30 -13.08 19.47
N VAL A 49 -6.89 -12.14 18.71
CA VAL A 49 -7.46 -12.43 17.38
C VAL A 49 -6.40 -12.89 16.40
N MET A 50 -5.21 -12.25 16.43
CA MET A 50 -4.12 -12.66 15.56
C MET A 50 -3.54 -14.03 15.91
N ASP A 51 -3.47 -14.38 17.16
CA ASP A 51 -3.01 -15.69 17.61
C ASP A 51 -4.02 -16.78 17.24
N ALA A 52 -5.34 -16.53 17.40
CA ALA A 52 -6.40 -17.41 16.92
C ALA A 52 -6.36 -17.62 15.40
N PHE A 53 -6.04 -16.58 14.63
CA PHE A 53 -5.88 -16.68 13.18
C PHE A 53 -4.61 -17.47 12.79
N LYS A 54 -3.50 -17.28 13.50
CA LYS A 54 -2.27 -18.06 13.28
C LYS A 54 -2.42 -19.53 13.64
N SER A 55 -3.14 -19.83 14.72
CA SER A 55 -3.38 -21.22 15.16
C SER A 55 -4.35 -21.98 14.25
N GLY A 56 -5.08 -21.25 13.38
CA GLY A 56 -6.11 -21.83 12.52
C GLY A 56 -7.46 -22.02 13.23
N GLU A 57 -7.67 -21.39 14.39
CA GLU A 57 -8.98 -21.29 15.04
C GLU A 57 -9.91 -20.35 14.27
N LEU A 58 -9.34 -19.38 13.54
CA LEU A 58 -10.03 -18.52 12.60
C LEU A 58 -9.59 -18.85 11.18
N ASP A 59 -10.54 -19.05 10.28
CA ASP A 59 -10.33 -19.35 8.87
C ASP A 59 -10.19 -18.07 8.04
N LEU A 60 -10.90 -17.02 8.44
CA LEU A 60 -10.96 -15.75 7.74
C LEU A 60 -10.79 -14.58 8.70
N LEU A 61 -9.90 -13.66 8.38
CA LEU A 61 -9.69 -12.44 9.16
C LEU A 61 -10.09 -11.21 8.35
N VAL A 62 -11.18 -10.56 8.76
CA VAL A 62 -11.59 -9.25 8.25
C VAL A 62 -10.80 -8.16 8.96
N ALA A 63 -10.24 -7.22 8.21
CA ALA A 63 -9.39 -6.20 8.77
C ALA A 63 -9.56 -4.86 8.06
N THR A 64 -9.37 -3.76 8.79
CA THR A 64 -9.15 -2.45 8.17
C THR A 64 -7.71 -2.33 7.65
N THR A 65 -7.39 -1.30 6.86
CA THR A 65 -6.04 -1.07 6.29
C THR A 65 -4.93 -0.97 7.33
N VAL A 66 -5.27 -0.85 8.60
CA VAL A 66 -4.36 -0.83 9.76
C VAL A 66 -3.91 -2.26 10.16
N ILE A 67 -3.86 -3.22 9.23
CA ILE A 67 -3.12 -4.46 9.51
C ILE A 67 -1.66 -4.07 9.68
N GLU A 68 -1.36 -3.65 10.91
CA GLU A 68 -0.02 -3.19 11.22
C GLU A 68 1.00 -4.27 10.95
N VAL A 69 1.94 -3.80 10.23
CA VAL A 69 3.33 -4.18 10.15
C VAL A 69 3.74 -5.17 11.26
N GLY A 70 4.07 -6.40 10.84
CA GLY A 70 4.87 -7.28 11.69
C GLY A 70 4.26 -8.63 12.04
N VAL A 71 3.00 -8.91 11.71
CA VAL A 71 2.44 -10.23 11.98
C VAL A 71 2.54 -11.10 10.74
N ASP A 72 3.43 -12.06 10.83
CA ASP A 72 3.59 -13.10 9.81
C ASP A 72 2.62 -14.25 10.08
N VAL A 73 1.79 -14.59 9.08
CA VAL A 73 0.87 -15.73 9.14
C VAL A 73 1.18 -16.65 7.96
N PRO A 74 2.08 -17.61 8.15
CA PRO A 74 2.54 -18.48 7.06
C PRO A 74 1.42 -19.28 6.38
N ASN A 75 0.34 -19.56 7.11
CA ASN A 75 -0.80 -20.31 6.63
C ASN A 75 -1.80 -19.48 5.81
N ALA A 76 -1.65 -18.15 5.79
CA ALA A 76 -2.54 -17.29 5.02
C ALA A 76 -2.16 -17.37 3.53
N SER A 77 -3.04 -17.97 2.73
CA SER A 77 -2.86 -18.19 1.29
C SER A 77 -3.70 -17.26 0.43
N LEU A 78 -4.72 -16.60 0.99
CA LEU A 78 -5.61 -15.70 0.25
C LEU A 78 -5.65 -14.32 0.89
N MET A 79 -5.43 -13.29 0.05
CA MET A 79 -5.63 -11.89 0.38
C MET A 79 -6.70 -11.31 -0.54
N ILE A 80 -7.78 -10.80 0.02
CA ILE A 80 -8.82 -10.07 -0.71
C ILE A 80 -8.75 -8.62 -0.27
N ILE A 81 -8.65 -7.69 -1.21
CA ILE A 81 -8.60 -6.25 -0.93
C ILE A 81 -9.79 -5.58 -1.59
N GLU A 82 -10.69 -5.03 -0.80
CA GLU A 82 -11.81 -4.23 -1.29
C GLU A 82 -11.36 -2.81 -1.65
N ASN A 83 -11.97 -2.23 -2.67
CA ASN A 83 -11.70 -0.87 -3.16
C ASN A 83 -10.20 -0.55 -3.31
N PRO A 84 -9.39 -1.42 -3.93
CA PRO A 84 -7.94 -1.24 -4.04
C PRO A 84 -7.56 0.01 -4.84
N GLU A 85 -8.47 0.55 -5.64
CA GLU A 85 -8.28 1.79 -6.40
C GLU A 85 -8.04 3.01 -5.51
N ARG A 86 -8.32 2.91 -4.22
CA ARG A 86 -8.12 3.97 -3.22
C ARG A 86 -6.75 3.92 -2.57
N LEU A 87 -6.08 2.79 -2.69
CA LEU A 87 -4.75 2.58 -2.12
C LEU A 87 -3.65 2.97 -3.10
N GLY A 88 -2.52 3.42 -2.55
CA GLY A 88 -1.28 3.59 -3.30
C GLY A 88 -0.63 2.24 -3.64
N LEU A 89 0.23 2.23 -4.67
CA LEU A 89 0.94 1.02 -5.09
C LEU A 89 1.78 0.41 -3.95
N SER A 90 2.44 1.24 -3.16
CA SER A 90 3.23 0.81 -2.01
C SER A 90 2.36 0.08 -0.96
N GLN A 91 1.16 0.59 -0.67
CA GLN A 91 0.23 -0.02 0.27
C GLN A 91 -0.29 -1.37 -0.26
N LEU A 92 -0.69 -1.42 -1.53
CA LEU A 92 -1.12 -2.67 -2.18
C LEU A 92 -0.01 -3.73 -2.17
N HIS A 93 1.23 -3.32 -2.44
CA HIS A 93 2.38 -4.21 -2.39
C HIS A 93 2.65 -4.74 -0.98
N GLN A 94 2.57 -3.90 0.04
CA GLN A 94 2.72 -4.30 1.44
C GLN A 94 1.64 -5.30 1.86
N LEU A 95 0.37 -5.05 1.52
CA LEU A 95 -0.74 -5.96 1.81
C LEU A 95 -0.55 -7.31 1.11
N ARG A 96 -0.27 -7.31 -0.21
CA ARG A 96 0.03 -8.55 -0.94
C ARG A 96 1.17 -9.35 -0.32
N GLY A 97 2.20 -8.67 0.18
CA GLY A 97 3.33 -9.30 0.85
C GLY A 97 3.02 -9.94 2.21
N ARG A 98 1.77 -9.88 2.69
CA ARG A 98 1.32 -10.55 3.92
C ARG A 98 0.87 -11.99 3.70
N VAL A 99 0.70 -12.41 2.47
CA VAL A 99 0.39 -13.80 2.08
C VAL A 99 1.53 -14.37 1.24
N GLY A 100 1.56 -15.70 1.11
CA GLY A 100 2.57 -16.39 0.29
C GLY A 100 3.94 -16.54 0.95
N ARG A 101 4.01 -16.50 2.27
CA ARG A 101 5.25 -16.72 3.03
C ARG A 101 5.45 -18.19 3.44
N GLY A 102 4.44 -19.02 3.19
CA GLY A 102 4.51 -20.47 3.39
C GLY A 102 4.84 -21.22 2.11
N SER A 103 4.72 -22.55 2.17
CA SER A 103 4.90 -23.46 1.01
C SER A 103 3.66 -23.57 0.11
N THR A 104 2.53 -22.99 0.52
CA THR A 104 1.25 -23.07 -0.19
C THR A 104 1.17 -21.94 -1.23
N GLU A 105 0.61 -22.27 -2.39
CA GLU A 105 0.29 -21.27 -3.41
C GLU A 105 -0.63 -20.20 -2.83
N SER A 106 -0.36 -18.94 -3.16
CA SER A 106 -1.09 -17.81 -2.58
C SER A 106 -1.65 -16.90 -3.66
N PHE A 107 -2.80 -16.32 -3.34
CA PHE A 107 -3.55 -15.45 -4.24
C PHE A 107 -3.84 -14.10 -3.59
N CYS A 108 -3.80 -13.05 -4.42
CA CYS A 108 -4.25 -11.73 -4.03
C CYS A 108 -5.34 -11.26 -4.99
N VAL A 109 -6.54 -11.09 -4.48
CA VAL A 109 -7.73 -10.67 -5.22
C VAL A 109 -8.00 -9.19 -4.95
N LEU A 110 -8.15 -8.40 -6.01
CA LEU A 110 -8.42 -6.97 -5.97
C LEU A 110 -9.86 -6.71 -6.40
N LEU A 111 -10.75 -6.42 -5.45
CA LEU A 111 -12.18 -6.14 -5.68
C LEU A 111 -12.39 -4.64 -5.86
N TYR A 112 -12.44 -4.17 -7.09
CA TYR A 112 -12.61 -2.75 -7.43
C TYR A 112 -14.00 -2.44 -7.95
N HIS A 113 -14.41 -1.18 -7.82
CA HIS A 113 -15.67 -0.66 -8.37
C HIS A 113 -15.40 0.19 -9.62
N PRO A 114 -16.06 -0.14 -10.76
CA PRO A 114 -16.00 0.71 -11.95
C PRO A 114 -16.87 1.98 -11.78
N PRO A 115 -16.53 3.08 -12.47
CA PRO A 115 -15.42 3.24 -13.40
C PRO A 115 -14.09 3.53 -12.67
N LEU A 116 -13.01 2.92 -13.15
CA LEU A 116 -11.66 3.23 -12.67
C LEU A 116 -11.11 4.47 -13.37
N SER A 117 -10.46 5.34 -12.61
CA SER A 117 -9.62 6.40 -13.18
C SER A 117 -8.46 5.80 -13.99
N LYS A 118 -7.84 6.59 -14.86
CA LYS A 118 -6.66 6.16 -15.62
C LYS A 118 -5.54 5.71 -14.67
N SER A 119 -5.21 6.53 -13.69
CA SER A 119 -4.17 6.25 -12.70
C SER A 119 -4.48 4.99 -11.86
N SER A 120 -5.75 4.79 -11.41
CA SER A 120 -6.13 3.58 -10.69
C SER A 120 -5.99 2.33 -11.55
N ARG A 121 -6.37 2.40 -12.82
CA ARG A 121 -6.22 1.27 -13.76
C ARG A 121 -4.75 0.91 -13.97
N GLU A 122 -3.89 1.91 -14.11
CA GLU A 122 -2.44 1.70 -14.25
C GLU A 122 -1.87 1.05 -12.99
N ARG A 123 -2.20 1.55 -11.79
CA ARG A 123 -1.75 0.95 -10.53
C ARG A 123 -2.18 -0.51 -10.36
N LEU A 124 -3.47 -0.80 -10.60
CA LEU A 124 -3.97 -2.18 -10.48
C LEU A 124 -3.36 -3.08 -11.56
N GLY A 125 -3.07 -2.54 -12.75
CA GLY A 125 -2.33 -3.23 -13.81
C GLY A 125 -0.94 -3.67 -13.35
N VAL A 126 -0.17 -2.75 -12.78
CA VAL A 126 1.16 -3.03 -12.23
C VAL A 126 1.13 -4.14 -11.19
N MET A 127 0.15 -4.10 -10.28
CA MET A 127 -0.02 -5.14 -9.25
C MET A 127 -0.28 -6.53 -9.81
N ARG A 128 -0.94 -6.62 -10.97
CA ARG A 128 -1.19 -7.88 -11.68
C ARG A 128 0.03 -8.39 -12.44
N GLU A 129 0.83 -7.48 -13.02
CA GLU A 129 1.91 -7.81 -13.94
C GLU A 129 3.21 -8.22 -13.25
N THR A 130 3.46 -7.70 -12.04
CA THR A 130 4.72 -7.95 -11.34
C THR A 130 4.58 -8.12 -9.85
N THR A 131 5.47 -8.94 -9.29
CA THR A 131 5.68 -9.08 -7.83
C THR A 131 6.96 -8.40 -7.37
N ASP A 132 7.78 -7.89 -8.30
CA ASP A 132 9.05 -7.23 -8.01
C ASP A 132 8.81 -5.85 -7.39
N GLY A 133 9.26 -5.68 -6.14
CA GLY A 133 9.09 -4.45 -5.38
C GLY A 133 9.82 -3.24 -5.99
N PHE A 134 10.96 -3.46 -6.67
CA PHE A 134 11.69 -2.37 -7.35
C PHE A 134 10.91 -1.86 -8.56
N ARG A 135 10.37 -2.77 -9.37
CA ARG A 135 9.52 -2.39 -10.51
C ARG A 135 8.24 -1.68 -10.05
N ILE A 136 7.66 -2.12 -8.93
CA ILE A 136 6.48 -1.47 -8.35
C ILE A 136 6.83 -0.06 -7.89
N ALA A 137 7.97 0.13 -7.23
CA ALA A 137 8.42 1.46 -6.77
C ALA A 137 8.71 2.41 -7.95
N GLU A 138 9.36 1.91 -9.00
CA GLU A 138 9.60 2.66 -10.23
C GLU A 138 8.30 3.10 -10.89
N LYS A 139 7.33 2.19 -11.02
CA LYS A 139 6.01 2.51 -11.57
C LYS A 139 5.18 3.43 -10.67
N ASP A 140 5.30 3.32 -9.35
CA ASP A 140 4.66 4.25 -8.41
C ASP A 140 5.18 5.68 -8.62
N LEU A 141 6.48 5.82 -8.84
CA LEU A 141 7.13 7.08 -9.16
C LEU A 141 6.64 7.65 -10.51
N GLU A 142 6.60 6.83 -11.56
CA GLU A 142 6.11 7.24 -12.88
C GLU A 142 4.64 7.72 -12.84
N ILE A 143 3.76 6.96 -12.14
CA ILE A 143 2.33 7.27 -12.06
C ILE A 143 2.06 8.54 -11.23
N ARG A 144 2.80 8.74 -10.15
CA ARG A 144 2.68 9.95 -9.30
C ARG A 144 3.30 11.18 -9.96
N GLY A 145 4.29 10.96 -10.82
CA GLY A 145 5.11 12.02 -11.40
C GLY A 145 6.08 12.64 -10.38
N PRO A 146 7.08 13.38 -10.85
CA PRO A 146 8.13 13.96 -10.01
C PRO A 146 7.62 14.99 -8.98
N GLY A 147 6.40 15.52 -9.14
CA GLY A 147 5.80 16.50 -8.23
C GLY A 147 5.21 15.95 -6.94
N GLU A 148 4.80 14.66 -6.91
CA GLU A 148 4.23 14.03 -5.69
C GLU A 148 5.27 13.31 -4.84
N VAL A 149 6.39 12.90 -5.42
CA VAL A 149 7.47 12.18 -4.70
C VAL A 149 8.13 13.05 -3.64
N LEU A 150 8.08 14.34 -3.79
CA LEU A 150 8.63 15.30 -2.84
C LEU A 150 7.64 15.71 -1.74
N GLY A 151 6.46 15.05 -1.69
CA GLY A 151 5.60 15.00 -0.50
C GLY A 151 5.16 16.33 0.07
N THR A 152 5.28 17.39 -0.70
CA THR A 152 4.84 18.70 -0.28
C THR A 152 4.29 19.46 -1.48
N ARG A 153 3.08 19.92 -1.37
CA ARG A 153 2.81 21.31 -1.69
C ARG A 153 3.66 22.20 -0.75
N GLN A 154 4.91 21.91 -0.59
CA GLN A 154 5.87 22.90 -0.21
C GLN A 154 6.18 23.67 -1.50
N THR A 155 5.54 24.77 -1.64
CA THR A 155 6.04 25.98 -2.23
C THR A 155 7.54 26.10 -1.93
N GLY A 156 8.40 25.40 -2.68
CA GLY A 156 9.82 25.40 -2.33
C GLY A 156 10.72 24.71 -3.30
N LEU A 157 10.26 23.76 -4.09
CA LEU A 157 10.95 23.42 -5.32
C LEU A 157 10.46 24.41 -6.35
N ALA A 158 11.27 25.44 -6.55
CA ALA A 158 11.16 26.29 -7.70
C ALA A 158 10.94 25.36 -8.90
N GLN A 159 9.78 25.47 -9.57
CA GLN A 159 9.66 24.98 -10.93
C GLN A 159 10.90 25.52 -11.63
N MET A 160 11.85 24.65 -11.90
CA MET A 160 13.05 25.08 -12.59
C MET A 160 12.57 25.64 -13.92
N LYS A 161 12.74 26.93 -14.15
CA LYS A 161 12.18 27.60 -15.31
C LYS A 161 12.73 27.05 -16.64
N ILE A 162 13.80 26.28 -16.57
CA ILE A 162 14.56 25.83 -17.77
C ILE A 162 14.83 24.32 -17.70
N ALA A 163 15.16 23.75 -16.55
CA ALA A 163 15.51 22.35 -16.42
C ALA A 163 14.25 21.47 -16.17
N ASP A 164 14.22 20.31 -16.80
CA ASP A 164 13.23 19.26 -16.63
C ASP A 164 13.96 17.99 -16.23
N LEU A 165 13.64 17.46 -15.02
CA LEU A 165 14.37 16.32 -14.45
C LEU A 165 14.20 15.03 -15.24
N GLU A 166 13.08 14.86 -15.96
CA GLU A 166 12.91 13.70 -16.84
C GLU A 166 13.67 13.86 -18.15
N ARG A 167 13.52 15.01 -18.80
CA ARG A 167 14.17 15.32 -20.07
C ARG A 167 15.69 15.40 -19.93
N ASP A 168 16.16 15.95 -18.81
CA ASP A 168 17.56 16.28 -18.58
C ASP A 168 18.25 15.28 -17.64
N ALA A 169 17.66 14.07 -17.45
CA ALA A 169 18.16 13.03 -16.54
C ALA A 169 19.61 12.59 -16.84
N ASP A 170 20.01 12.58 -18.11
CA ASP A 170 21.36 12.29 -18.57
C ASP A 170 22.41 13.33 -18.14
N GLN A 171 21.96 14.55 -17.76
CA GLN A 171 22.84 15.61 -17.28
C GLN A 171 23.12 15.54 -15.77
N LEU A 172 22.39 14.72 -15.01
CA LEU A 172 22.47 14.68 -13.54
C LEU A 172 23.88 14.32 -13.03
N GLU A 173 24.57 13.42 -13.70
CA GLU A 173 25.96 13.08 -13.32
C GLU A 173 26.92 14.26 -13.50
N ARG A 174 26.77 15.01 -14.60
CA ARG A 174 27.57 16.21 -14.87
C ARG A 174 27.28 17.32 -13.88
N VAL A 175 25.99 17.54 -13.56
CA VAL A 175 25.57 18.54 -12.58
C VAL A 175 26.12 18.19 -11.20
N THR A 176 26.07 16.93 -10.80
CA THR A 176 26.60 16.45 -9.52
C THR A 176 28.12 16.63 -9.42
N ALA A 177 28.85 16.33 -10.51
CA ALA A 177 30.28 16.51 -10.57
C ALA A 177 30.66 18.00 -10.49
N LEU A 178 29.92 18.86 -11.20
CA LEU A 178 30.12 20.31 -11.19
C LEU A 178 29.83 20.92 -9.81
N ALA A 179 28.74 20.51 -9.18
CA ALA A 179 28.37 20.94 -7.83
C ALA A 179 29.44 20.59 -6.79
N LYS A 180 30.01 19.38 -6.85
CA LYS A 180 31.13 18.97 -6.00
C LYS A 180 32.39 19.80 -6.24
N ALA A 181 32.70 20.11 -7.49
CA ALA A 181 33.86 20.96 -7.85
C ALA A 181 33.70 22.40 -7.35
N LEU A 182 32.46 22.92 -7.38
CA LEU A 182 32.14 24.29 -6.95
C LEU A 182 32.10 24.43 -5.43
N GLN A 183 31.68 23.38 -4.68
CA GLN A 183 31.70 23.40 -3.23
C GLN A 183 33.08 23.57 -2.61
N GLY A 184 34.14 23.27 -3.36
CA GLY A 184 35.51 23.50 -2.93
C GLY A 184 36.08 24.92 -3.22
N ASN A 185 35.29 25.77 -3.87
CA ASN A 185 35.74 27.09 -4.31
C ASN A 185 35.04 28.19 -3.49
N ALA A 186 35.77 28.80 -2.57
CA ALA A 186 35.25 29.80 -1.62
C ALA A 186 34.71 31.10 -2.30
N GLU A 187 34.98 31.32 -3.58
CA GLU A 187 34.53 32.49 -4.33
C GLU A 187 33.09 32.39 -4.87
N VAL A 188 32.47 31.21 -4.80
CA VAL A 188 31.10 30.95 -5.34
C VAL A 188 30.04 30.99 -4.25
N THR A 189 30.42 31.09 -2.99
CA THR A 189 29.50 31.07 -1.81
C THR A 189 29.33 32.44 -1.13
N ALA A 190 29.74 33.53 -1.76
CA ALA A 190 29.55 34.92 -1.28
C ALA A 190 28.34 35.61 -1.90
#